data_89917fbb921b1700043e4cda15fcf712
#
_entry.id   89917fbb921b1700043e4cda15fcf712
#
_cell.length_a   1.000
_cell.length_b   1.000
_cell.length_c   1.000
_cell.angle_alpha   90.00
_cell.angle_beta   90.00
_cell.angle_gamma   90.00
#
_symmetry.space_group_name_H-M   'P 1'
#
loop_
_entity.id
_entity.type
_entity.pdbx_description
1 polymer ?
#
loop_
_entity_poly.entity_id
_entity_poly.type
_entity_poly.pdbx_seq_one_letter_code
_entity_poly.pdbx_strand_id
1 'polypeptide(L)'
;AVYIASPIALHAMQAIKMMMHGKHVLCEKSLASNLAEAEAMFRAAEDNNVILMEAMRPIHDPGYALIKKNLKKLGRIRKIYLNFSEYSRRYNAFKEGEITSVFAREMSGGALMDVGVYCVESLIGLFGMPEKITSAMIPLKTGVDGAGKIIATYPGAIAEMDYSKIT
;
A
#
# COMPACT_ATOMS: atom_id res chain seq x y z
N ALA A 1 -20.27 12.29 0.25
CA ALA A 1 -19.01 11.51 0.13
C ALA A 1 -19.26 10.25 -0.69
N VAL A 2 -18.18 9.72 -1.28
CA VAL A 2 -18.19 8.47 -2.04
C VAL A 2 -17.10 7.56 -1.49
N TYR A 3 -17.41 6.27 -1.33
CA TYR A 3 -16.43 5.24 -1.02
C TYR A 3 -16.11 4.44 -2.29
N ILE A 4 -14.82 4.34 -2.63
CA ILE A 4 -14.32 3.63 -3.81
C ILE A 4 -13.62 2.36 -3.35
N ALA A 5 -14.12 1.20 -3.79
CA ALA A 5 -13.60 -0.12 -3.48
C ALA A 5 -13.51 -1.01 -4.74
N SER A 6 -13.18 -0.39 -5.86
CA SER A 6 -12.91 -1.04 -7.15
C SER A 6 -11.48 -1.61 -7.19
N PRO A 7 -11.05 -2.30 -8.26
CA PRO A 7 -9.64 -2.60 -8.49
C PRO A 7 -8.78 -1.33 -8.55
N ILE A 8 -7.53 -1.43 -8.07
CA ILE A 8 -6.60 -0.29 -7.89
C ILE A 8 -6.45 0.56 -9.15
N ALA A 9 -6.33 -0.09 -10.31
CA ALA A 9 -6.19 0.60 -11.61
C ALA A 9 -7.34 1.56 -11.96
N LEU A 10 -8.49 1.46 -11.27
CA LEU A 10 -9.66 2.30 -11.50
C LEU A 10 -9.79 3.44 -10.48
N HIS A 11 -9.01 3.40 -9.40
CA HIS A 11 -9.14 4.33 -8.28
C HIS A 11 -8.98 5.78 -8.71
N ALA A 12 -7.87 6.11 -9.41
CA ALA A 12 -7.56 7.48 -9.79
C ALA A 12 -8.65 8.10 -10.66
N MET A 13 -9.03 7.41 -11.74
CA MET A 13 -10.07 7.89 -12.66
C MET A 13 -11.40 8.11 -11.93
N GLN A 14 -11.82 7.14 -11.12
CA GLN A 14 -13.10 7.23 -10.41
C GLN A 14 -13.07 8.31 -9.33
N ALA A 15 -11.98 8.40 -8.55
CA ALA A 15 -11.85 9.41 -7.51
C ALA A 15 -11.84 10.83 -8.08
N ILE A 16 -11.03 11.09 -9.10
CA ILE A 16 -10.97 12.40 -9.77
C ILE A 16 -12.35 12.79 -10.30
N LYS A 17 -13.03 11.87 -10.99
CA LYS A 17 -14.38 12.11 -11.49
C LYS A 17 -15.36 12.52 -10.36
N MET A 18 -15.32 11.83 -9.22
CA MET A 18 -16.20 12.17 -8.10
C MET A 18 -15.84 13.51 -7.47
N MET A 19 -14.55 13.82 -7.33
CA MET A 19 -14.09 15.08 -6.77
C MET A 19 -14.42 16.27 -7.65
N MET A 20 -14.33 16.15 -8.98
CA MET A 20 -14.83 17.15 -9.95
C MET A 20 -16.34 17.44 -9.84
N HIS A 21 -17.10 16.53 -9.24
CA HIS A 21 -18.51 16.72 -8.92
C HIS A 21 -18.74 17.14 -7.45
N GLY A 22 -17.73 17.69 -6.80
CA GLY A 22 -17.81 18.20 -5.43
C GLY A 22 -18.01 17.14 -4.36
N LYS A 23 -17.61 15.88 -4.60
CA LYS A 23 -17.78 14.79 -3.62
C LYS A 23 -16.47 14.54 -2.89
N HIS A 24 -16.51 14.47 -1.55
CA HIS A 24 -15.43 13.89 -0.76
C HIS A 24 -15.27 12.42 -1.11
N VAL A 25 -14.03 11.92 -1.12
CA VAL A 25 -13.72 10.54 -1.50
C VAL A 25 -12.96 9.84 -0.38
N LEU A 26 -13.44 8.66 0.01
CA LEU A 26 -12.68 7.64 0.73
C LEU A 26 -12.35 6.54 -0.28
N CYS A 27 -11.06 6.31 -0.55
CA CYS A 27 -10.61 5.34 -1.54
C CYS A 27 -9.89 4.17 -0.86
N GLU A 28 -10.17 2.95 -1.29
CA GLU A 28 -9.45 1.77 -0.80
C GLU A 28 -7.95 1.86 -1.06
N LYS A 29 -7.21 1.13 -0.25
CA LYS A 29 -5.77 0.92 -0.44
C LYS A 29 -5.53 -0.06 -1.63
N SER A 30 -4.48 0.03 -2.37
CA SER A 30 -3.55 1.14 -2.48
C SER A 30 -4.22 2.29 -3.23
N LEU A 31 -3.93 3.51 -2.80
CA LEU A 31 -4.64 4.70 -3.29
C LEU A 31 -4.65 4.81 -4.81
N ALA A 32 -3.51 4.52 -5.46
CA ALA A 32 -3.33 4.63 -6.92
C ALA A 32 -2.32 3.60 -7.42
N SER A 33 -2.24 3.40 -8.73
CA SER A 33 -1.30 2.48 -9.35
C SER A 33 0.16 3.00 -9.37
N ASN A 34 0.33 4.31 -9.28
CA ASN A 34 1.63 4.99 -9.33
C ASN A 34 1.55 6.40 -8.76
N LEU A 35 2.73 7.02 -8.58
CA LEU A 35 2.86 8.37 -8.00
C LEU A 35 2.12 9.44 -8.82
N ALA A 36 2.22 9.40 -10.15
CA ALA A 36 1.58 10.41 -11.00
C ALA A 36 0.05 10.41 -10.86
N GLU A 37 -0.56 9.23 -10.73
CA GLU A 37 -1.99 9.09 -10.45
C GLU A 37 -2.34 9.64 -9.06
N ALA A 38 -1.56 9.28 -8.03
CA ALA A 38 -1.78 9.78 -6.68
C ALA A 38 -1.70 11.31 -6.61
N GLU A 39 -0.67 11.91 -7.24
CA GLU A 39 -0.54 13.37 -7.33
C GLU A 39 -1.72 14.02 -8.07
N ALA A 40 -2.21 13.40 -9.15
CA ALA A 40 -3.39 13.89 -9.87
C ALA A 40 -4.65 13.84 -9.00
N MET A 41 -4.79 12.80 -8.18
CA MET A 41 -5.90 12.68 -7.22
C MET A 41 -5.83 13.78 -6.15
N PHE A 42 -4.66 14.04 -5.57
CA PHE A 42 -4.49 15.12 -4.58
C PHE A 42 -4.76 16.50 -5.18
N ARG A 43 -4.24 16.78 -6.39
CA ARG A 43 -4.54 18.03 -7.10
C ARG A 43 -6.04 18.20 -7.35
N ALA A 44 -6.72 17.16 -7.80
CA ALA A 44 -8.17 17.22 -8.01
C ALA A 44 -8.95 17.49 -6.71
N ALA A 45 -8.49 16.97 -5.57
CA ALA A 45 -9.08 17.24 -4.28
C ALA A 45 -8.92 18.72 -3.87
N GLU A 46 -7.71 19.27 -4.04
CA GLU A 46 -7.40 20.69 -3.77
C GLU A 46 -8.20 21.63 -4.66
N ASP A 47 -8.17 21.41 -5.98
CA ASP A 47 -8.85 22.23 -6.98
C ASP A 47 -10.38 22.32 -6.78
N ASN A 48 -10.97 21.25 -6.25
CA ASN A 48 -12.42 21.18 -6.01
C ASN A 48 -12.82 21.39 -4.54
N ASN A 49 -11.84 21.73 -3.67
CA ASN A 49 -12.04 21.94 -2.22
C ASN A 49 -12.81 20.78 -1.55
N VAL A 50 -12.38 19.56 -1.84
CA VAL A 50 -12.95 18.32 -1.26
C VAL A 50 -11.87 17.50 -0.56
N ILE A 51 -12.28 16.55 0.27
CA ILE A 51 -11.38 15.67 1.01
C ILE A 51 -11.18 14.39 0.20
N LEU A 52 -9.91 13.99 0.03
CA LEU A 52 -9.49 12.67 -0.40
C LEU A 52 -8.81 11.98 0.78
N MET A 53 -9.25 10.76 1.10
CA MET A 53 -8.61 9.90 2.10
C MET A 53 -8.39 8.51 1.53
N GLU A 54 -7.24 7.92 1.85
CA GLU A 54 -7.00 6.49 1.65
C GLU A 54 -7.56 5.68 2.83
N ALA A 55 -8.22 4.56 2.54
CA ALA A 55 -8.78 3.66 3.56
C ALA A 55 -7.70 2.74 4.16
N MET A 56 -6.57 3.33 4.57
CA MET A 56 -5.47 2.63 5.22
C MET A 56 -5.77 2.43 6.71
N ARG A 57 -6.64 1.46 7.00
CA ARG A 57 -7.17 1.18 8.34
C ARG A 57 -6.11 1.10 9.46
N PRO A 58 -4.96 0.42 9.29
CA PRO A 58 -4.03 0.21 10.41
C PRO A 58 -3.48 1.49 11.03
N ILE A 59 -3.25 2.55 10.26
CA ILE A 59 -2.71 3.82 10.79
C ILE A 59 -3.72 4.58 11.66
N HIS A 60 -5.01 4.24 11.53
CA HIS A 60 -6.09 4.81 12.34
C HIS A 60 -6.42 3.93 13.57
N ASP A 61 -5.76 2.79 13.74
CA ASP A 61 -5.94 1.91 14.89
C ASP A 61 -5.35 2.53 16.16
N PRO A 62 -6.05 2.48 17.32
CA PRO A 62 -5.52 2.96 18.59
C PRO A 62 -4.19 2.31 18.98
N GLY A 63 -3.97 1.04 18.60
CA GLY A 63 -2.71 0.33 18.81
C GLY A 63 -1.55 0.97 18.06
N TYR A 64 -1.78 1.40 16.82
CA TYR A 64 -0.76 2.12 16.04
C TYR A 64 -0.38 3.46 16.69
N ALA A 65 -1.37 4.22 17.14
CA ALA A 65 -1.14 5.48 17.86
C ALA A 65 -0.35 5.24 19.17
N LEU A 66 -0.64 4.14 19.89
CA LEU A 66 0.09 3.74 21.09
C LEU A 66 1.54 3.39 20.80
N ILE A 67 1.80 2.63 19.72
CA ILE A 67 3.16 2.32 19.26
C ILE A 67 3.91 3.62 18.96
N LYS A 68 3.35 4.50 18.15
CA LYS A 68 3.96 5.77 17.75
C LYS A 68 4.33 6.64 18.97
N LYS A 69 3.43 6.74 19.95
CA LYS A 69 3.63 7.47 21.19
C LYS A 69 4.79 6.91 22.03
N ASN A 70 5.00 5.60 22.01
CA ASN A 70 5.98 4.94 22.87
C ASN A 70 7.32 4.61 22.17
N LEU A 71 7.46 4.82 20.87
CA LEU A 71 8.67 4.51 20.09
C LEU A 71 9.93 5.10 20.72
N LYS A 72 9.87 6.35 21.18
CA LYS A 72 11.01 7.04 21.83
C LYS A 72 11.50 6.34 23.11
N LYS A 73 10.65 5.56 23.78
CA LYS A 73 11.03 4.83 25.01
C LYS A 73 11.93 3.63 24.75
N LEU A 74 11.98 3.13 23.50
CA LEU A 74 12.85 2.03 23.10
C LEU A 74 14.32 2.45 22.94
N GLY A 75 14.62 3.75 23.07
CA GLY A 75 15.97 4.25 22.80
C GLY A 75 16.31 4.24 21.31
N ARG A 76 17.58 4.00 20.99
CA ARG A 76 18.04 4.02 19.59
C ARG A 76 17.68 2.72 18.86
N ILE A 77 16.70 2.80 18.00
CA ILE A 77 16.28 1.68 17.14
C ILE A 77 17.33 1.44 16.06
N ARG A 78 17.72 0.18 15.87
CA ARG A 78 18.75 -0.26 14.92
C ARG A 78 18.24 -1.19 13.83
N LYS A 79 17.23 -1.99 14.18
CA LYS A 79 16.57 -2.91 13.25
C LYS A 79 15.07 -2.81 13.41
N ILE A 80 14.40 -2.86 12.26
CA ILE A 80 12.95 -2.87 12.15
C ILE A 80 12.60 -4.04 11.25
N TYR A 81 11.62 -4.84 11.66
CA TYR A 81 11.11 -5.93 10.83
C TYR A 81 9.60 -5.87 10.77
N LEU A 82 9.09 -5.84 9.56
CA LEU A 82 7.66 -5.85 9.28
C LEU A 82 7.36 -7.02 8.33
N ASN A 83 6.27 -7.70 8.56
CA ASN A 83 5.85 -8.82 7.72
C ASN A 83 4.33 -8.83 7.55
N PHE A 84 3.92 -8.95 6.30
CA PHE A 84 2.56 -9.31 5.97
C PHE A 84 2.57 -10.39 4.88
N SER A 85 2.58 -11.63 5.32
CA SER A 85 2.56 -12.79 4.43
C SER A 85 1.33 -13.65 4.72
N GLU A 86 0.62 -14.00 3.66
CA GLU A 86 -0.54 -14.90 3.72
C GLU A 86 -0.62 -15.73 2.45
N TYR A 87 -1.07 -16.96 2.58
CA TYR A 87 -1.46 -17.74 1.40
C TYR A 87 -2.84 -17.27 0.92
N SER A 88 -2.88 -16.55 -0.19
CA SER A 88 -4.12 -16.01 -0.72
C SER A 88 -5.12 -17.12 -1.08
N ARG A 89 -6.36 -16.97 -0.64
CA ARG A 89 -7.46 -17.87 -1.03
C ARG A 89 -7.65 -17.94 -2.55
N ARG A 90 -7.24 -16.88 -3.30
CA ARG A 90 -7.34 -16.80 -4.77
C ARG A 90 -6.16 -17.44 -5.48
N TYR A 91 -5.09 -17.80 -4.75
CA TYR A 91 -3.87 -18.30 -5.39
C TYR A 91 -4.04 -19.69 -5.98
N ASN A 92 -4.88 -20.58 -5.40
CA ASN A 92 -5.16 -21.86 -6.01
C ASN A 92 -5.89 -21.71 -7.36
N ALA A 93 -6.94 -20.91 -7.42
CA ALA A 93 -7.63 -20.59 -8.67
C ALA A 93 -6.70 -19.96 -9.71
N PHE A 94 -5.79 -19.09 -9.27
CA PHE A 94 -4.74 -18.53 -10.14
C PHE A 94 -3.82 -19.60 -10.73
N LYS A 95 -3.42 -20.61 -9.97
CA LYS A 95 -2.62 -21.75 -10.48
C LYS A 95 -3.38 -22.54 -11.54
N GLU A 96 -4.70 -22.65 -11.39
CA GLU A 96 -5.61 -23.32 -12.33
C GLU A 96 -5.96 -22.45 -13.55
N GLY A 97 -5.51 -21.19 -13.60
CA GLY A 97 -5.67 -20.30 -14.76
C GLY A 97 -6.67 -19.18 -14.58
N GLU A 98 -7.39 -19.09 -13.44
CA GLU A 98 -8.29 -17.99 -13.15
C GLU A 98 -7.51 -16.76 -12.69
N ILE A 99 -7.51 -15.69 -13.48
CA ILE A 99 -6.81 -14.44 -13.15
C ILE A 99 -7.79 -13.46 -12.53
N THR A 100 -7.68 -13.27 -11.22
CA THR A 100 -8.43 -12.24 -10.49
C THR A 100 -7.66 -10.92 -10.47
N SER A 101 -8.33 -9.80 -10.15
CA SER A 101 -7.72 -8.46 -10.09
C SER A 101 -6.44 -8.39 -9.25
N VAL A 102 -6.36 -9.16 -8.16
CA VAL A 102 -5.19 -9.21 -7.27
C VAL A 102 -3.93 -9.74 -7.98
N PHE A 103 -4.08 -10.59 -8.99
CA PHE A 103 -2.99 -11.18 -9.76
C PHE A 103 -2.94 -10.69 -11.22
N ALA A 104 -3.73 -9.68 -11.57
CA ALA A 104 -3.81 -9.09 -12.89
C ALA A 104 -2.97 -7.80 -12.95
N ARG A 105 -2.01 -7.74 -13.86
CA ARG A 105 -1.13 -6.57 -14.03
C ARG A 105 -1.91 -5.33 -14.46
N GLU A 106 -2.87 -5.50 -15.36
CA GLU A 106 -3.75 -4.44 -15.86
C GLU A 106 -4.67 -3.85 -14.79
N MET A 107 -4.84 -4.55 -13.67
CA MET A 107 -5.60 -4.08 -12.50
C MET A 107 -4.71 -3.54 -11.39
N SER A 108 -3.40 -3.35 -11.67
CA SER A 108 -2.39 -2.94 -10.67
C SER A 108 -2.31 -3.92 -9.49
N GLY A 109 -2.50 -5.21 -9.79
CA GLY A 109 -2.38 -6.29 -8.81
C GLY A 109 -0.93 -6.54 -8.41
N GLY A 110 -0.74 -7.50 -7.51
CA GLY A 110 0.54 -7.90 -6.96
C GLY A 110 0.53 -7.93 -5.44
N ALA A 111 1.46 -8.68 -4.86
CA ALA A 111 1.55 -8.83 -3.40
C ALA A 111 1.96 -7.52 -2.72
N LEU A 112 2.83 -6.72 -3.34
CA LEU A 112 3.20 -5.40 -2.81
C LEU A 112 1.98 -4.50 -2.68
N MET A 113 1.21 -4.38 -3.74
CA MET A 113 0.05 -3.50 -3.81
C MET A 113 -1.10 -3.98 -2.91
N ASP A 114 -1.25 -5.29 -2.70
CA ASP A 114 -2.36 -5.82 -1.90
C ASP A 114 -2.04 -5.93 -0.41
N VAL A 115 -0.87 -6.45 -0.04
CA VAL A 115 -0.50 -6.68 1.37
C VAL A 115 0.79 -5.97 1.78
N GLY A 116 1.79 -5.84 0.90
CA GLY A 116 3.05 -5.17 1.21
C GLY A 116 2.87 -3.69 1.54
N VAL A 117 1.86 -3.04 0.96
CA VAL A 117 1.51 -1.65 1.24
C VAL A 117 1.29 -1.38 2.73
N TYR A 118 0.77 -2.34 3.49
CA TYR A 118 0.60 -2.20 4.94
C TYR A 118 1.94 -2.10 5.70
N CYS A 119 2.96 -2.84 5.24
CA CYS A 119 4.31 -2.75 5.79
C CYS A 119 4.95 -1.40 5.43
N VAL A 120 4.81 -0.98 4.17
CA VAL A 120 5.34 0.31 3.67
C VAL A 120 4.74 1.46 4.44
N GLU A 121 3.41 1.54 4.52
CA GLU A 121 2.70 2.61 5.23
C GLU A 121 3.05 2.65 6.72
N SER A 122 3.12 1.48 7.36
CA SER A 122 3.51 1.39 8.78
C SER A 122 4.94 1.88 9.00
N LEU A 123 5.87 1.53 8.11
CA LEU A 123 7.26 1.97 8.19
C LEU A 123 7.36 3.50 8.04
N ILE A 124 6.77 4.04 6.98
CA ILE A 124 6.83 5.48 6.67
C ILE A 124 6.15 6.30 7.77
N GLY A 125 4.98 5.86 8.23
CA GLY A 125 4.22 6.56 9.27
C GLY A 125 4.89 6.59 10.64
N LEU A 126 5.73 5.58 10.96
CA LEU A 126 6.46 5.50 12.23
C LEU A 126 7.86 6.12 12.15
N PHE A 127 8.57 6.00 11.04
CA PHE A 127 9.99 6.33 10.90
C PHE A 127 10.31 7.38 9.83
N GLY A 128 9.32 7.78 9.02
CA GLY A 128 9.52 8.71 7.90
C GLY A 128 10.15 8.05 6.68
N MET A 129 10.56 8.87 5.71
CA MET A 129 11.17 8.40 4.48
C MET A 129 12.58 7.85 4.70
N PRO A 130 12.93 6.67 4.13
CA PRO A 130 14.28 6.13 4.19
C PRO A 130 15.23 6.85 3.23
N GLU A 131 16.55 6.75 3.50
CA GLU A 131 17.59 7.29 2.60
C GLU A 131 17.78 6.45 1.34
N LYS A 132 17.58 5.13 1.46
CA LYS A 132 17.77 4.19 0.36
C LYS A 132 16.81 3.01 0.48
N ILE A 133 16.36 2.53 -0.68
CA ILE A 133 15.51 1.34 -0.80
C ILE A 133 16.15 0.38 -1.79
N THR A 134 16.16 -0.91 -1.43
CA THR A 134 16.47 -2.02 -2.33
C THR A 134 15.38 -3.08 -2.18
N SER A 135 15.08 -3.80 -3.26
CA SER A 135 14.03 -4.81 -3.22
C SER A 135 14.34 -6.00 -4.13
N ALA A 136 13.73 -7.12 -3.81
CA ALA A 136 13.67 -8.31 -4.65
C ALA A 136 12.25 -8.88 -4.58
N MET A 137 11.80 -9.51 -5.67
CA MET A 137 10.47 -10.11 -5.75
C MET A 137 10.49 -11.46 -6.44
N ILE A 138 9.44 -12.25 -6.21
CA ILE A 138 9.13 -13.47 -6.94
C ILE A 138 8.03 -13.14 -7.94
N PRO A 139 8.33 -13.07 -9.25
CA PRO A 139 7.31 -12.75 -10.25
C PRO A 139 6.40 -13.95 -10.50
N LEU A 140 5.13 -13.67 -10.74
CA LEU A 140 4.13 -14.64 -11.20
C LEU A 140 3.99 -14.61 -12.73
N LYS A 141 3.29 -15.59 -13.30
CA LYS A 141 3.07 -15.72 -14.77
C LYS A 141 2.43 -14.49 -15.42
N THR A 142 1.71 -13.67 -14.66
CA THR A 142 1.10 -12.41 -15.12
C THR A 142 2.03 -11.20 -15.04
N GLY A 143 3.26 -11.38 -14.55
CA GLY A 143 4.24 -10.31 -14.39
C GLY A 143 4.06 -9.46 -13.11
N VAL A 144 3.08 -9.77 -12.26
CA VAL A 144 2.99 -9.18 -10.93
C VAL A 144 3.82 -9.97 -9.93
N ASP A 145 4.16 -9.36 -8.81
CA ASP A 145 4.85 -10.03 -7.71
C ASP A 145 3.89 -10.92 -6.91
N GLY A 146 4.33 -12.15 -6.61
CA GLY A 146 3.63 -13.05 -5.68
C GLY A 146 4.12 -12.90 -4.25
N ALA A 147 5.39 -12.56 -4.08
CA ALA A 147 6.05 -12.29 -2.81
C ALA A 147 7.24 -11.36 -3.05
N GLY A 148 7.69 -10.69 -2.01
CA GLY A 148 8.89 -9.88 -2.10
C GLY A 148 9.46 -9.48 -0.75
N LYS A 149 10.67 -8.91 -0.82
CA LYS A 149 11.38 -8.29 0.30
C LYS A 149 11.82 -6.89 -0.09
N ILE A 150 11.63 -5.96 0.83
CA ILE A 150 12.15 -4.60 0.72
C ILE A 150 13.10 -4.34 1.89
N ILE A 151 14.26 -3.76 1.60
CA ILE A 151 15.21 -3.27 2.60
C ILE A 151 15.26 -1.75 2.48
N ALA A 152 14.93 -1.06 3.56
CA ALA A 152 15.00 0.38 3.67
C ALA A 152 16.10 0.79 4.66
N THR A 153 16.96 1.72 4.27
CA THR A 153 18.10 2.19 5.07
C THR A 153 17.81 3.59 5.63
N TYR A 154 18.04 3.75 6.91
CA TYR A 154 17.94 5.01 7.66
C TYR A 154 19.29 5.35 8.30
N PRO A 155 19.52 6.59 8.80
CA PRO A 155 20.71 6.93 9.57
C PRO A 155 20.91 6.03 10.79
N GLY A 156 21.74 4.99 10.65
CA GLY A 156 22.07 4.05 11.74
C GLY A 156 21.01 2.99 12.04
N ALA A 157 20.07 2.75 11.13
CA ALA A 157 19.06 1.68 11.23
C ALA A 157 18.75 1.05 9.87
N ILE A 158 18.29 -0.18 9.89
CA ILE A 158 17.83 -0.92 8.72
C ILE A 158 16.42 -1.45 9.01
N ALA A 159 15.52 -1.28 8.05
CA ALA A 159 14.21 -1.89 8.06
C ALA A 159 14.11 -2.97 6.98
N GLU A 160 13.55 -4.11 7.35
CA GLU A 160 13.22 -5.21 6.44
C GLU A 160 11.70 -5.37 6.41
N MET A 161 11.14 -5.44 5.22
CA MET A 161 9.72 -5.69 4.99
C MET A 161 9.58 -6.93 4.12
N ASP A 162 8.93 -7.95 4.63
CA ASP A 162 8.56 -9.16 3.89
C ASP A 162 7.05 -9.14 3.60
N TYR A 163 6.70 -9.51 2.39
CA TYR A 163 5.29 -9.60 2.02
C TYR A 163 5.06 -10.75 1.03
N SER A 164 3.92 -11.43 1.14
CA SER A 164 3.59 -12.56 0.29
C SER A 164 2.09 -12.78 0.17
N LYS A 165 1.67 -13.24 -1.01
CA LYS A 165 0.33 -13.77 -1.31
C LYS A 165 0.38 -15.27 -1.65
N ILE A 166 1.57 -15.88 -1.60
CA ILE A 166 1.81 -17.25 -2.07
C ILE A 166 2.45 -18.16 -1.03
N THR A 167 2.72 -17.64 0.17
CA THR A 167 3.30 -18.38 1.31
C THR A 167 2.53 -18.11 2.58
#